data_10013e9819ba08de8394c1d4b6cc2103
#
_entry.id   10013e9819ba08de8394c1d4b6cc2103
#
_cell.length_a   1.000
_cell.length_b   1.000
_cell.length_c   1.000
_cell.angle_alpha   90.00
_cell.angle_beta   90.00
_cell.angle_gamma   90.00
#
_symmetry.space_group_name_H-M   'P 1'
#
loop_
_entity.id
_entity.type
_entity.pdbx_description
1 polymer ?
#
loop_
_entity_poly.entity_id
_entity_poly.type
_entity_poly.pdbx_seq_one_letter_code
_entity_poly.pdbx_strand_id
1 'polypeptide(L)'
;MDYSFKIINSSAGSGKTFNLATEYISKLLKSEDDEHFKSMLALTFTNKASIEMKDRILIYLSDLKYNRNIIIQEIISKKTGFNQLEIEKKSSKILDKILYNYSNFNVITIDSFTNNIIKSVSEELNDKDDYNIELDNSVYLDQAVDELFSDIDKEEKLKELLVEFAKFKLTLNKSWDISYDLKD
;
A
#
# COMPACT_ATOMS: atom_id res chain seq x y z
N MET A 1 2.22 22.25 -14.64
CA MET A 1 2.51 21.30 -13.53
C MET A 1 3.74 20.51 -13.94
N ASP A 2 4.85 20.74 -13.26
CA ASP A 2 6.09 20.02 -13.53
C ASP A 2 6.03 18.68 -12.81
N TYR A 3 5.71 17.61 -13.54
CA TYR A 3 5.74 16.26 -13.01
C TYR A 3 7.20 15.78 -12.95
N SER A 4 7.81 15.87 -11.78
CA SER A 4 9.14 15.28 -11.58
C SER A 4 9.01 13.85 -11.10
N PHE A 5 9.46 12.90 -11.92
CA PHE A 5 9.56 11.49 -11.55
C PHE A 5 10.98 11.20 -11.07
N LYS A 6 11.12 10.64 -9.86
CA LYS A 6 12.42 10.33 -9.25
C LYS A 6 12.49 8.88 -8.82
N ILE A 7 13.41 8.13 -9.40
CA ILE A 7 13.73 6.76 -8.98
C ILE A 7 14.94 6.80 -8.03
N ILE A 8 14.80 6.19 -6.86
CA ILE A 8 15.89 6.00 -5.92
C ILE A 8 16.20 4.52 -5.84
N ASN A 9 17.28 4.10 -6.49
CA ASN A 9 17.77 2.72 -6.40
C ASN A 9 18.69 2.59 -5.18
N SER A 10 18.40 1.65 -4.30
CA SER A 10 19.21 1.43 -3.11
C SER A 10 19.07 0.00 -2.58
N SER A 11 20.19 -0.58 -2.13
CA SER A 11 20.23 -1.92 -1.53
C SER A 11 19.53 -1.99 -0.17
N ALA A 12 19.32 -3.19 0.36
CA ALA A 12 18.82 -3.37 1.72
C ALA A 12 19.79 -2.71 2.73
N GLY A 13 19.26 -2.03 3.75
CA GLY A 13 20.07 -1.35 4.77
C GLY A 13 20.69 0.01 4.36
N SER A 14 20.54 0.46 3.12
CA SER A 14 21.13 1.69 2.59
C SER A 14 20.39 2.99 2.95
N GLY A 15 19.49 2.95 3.93
CA GLY A 15 18.76 4.16 4.38
C GLY A 15 17.58 4.57 3.50
N LYS A 16 16.95 3.64 2.75
CA LYS A 16 15.75 3.94 1.92
C LYS A 16 14.67 4.68 2.68
N THR A 17 14.27 4.15 3.83
CA THR A 17 13.21 4.76 4.66
C THR A 17 13.63 6.11 5.22
N PHE A 18 14.92 6.29 5.55
CA PHE A 18 15.47 7.58 5.96
C PHE A 18 15.35 8.62 4.83
N ASN A 19 15.78 8.24 3.63
CA ASN A 19 15.73 9.14 2.47
C ASN A 19 14.27 9.49 2.11
N LEU A 20 13.34 8.52 2.15
CA LEU A 20 11.92 8.74 1.90
C LEU A 20 11.31 9.68 2.94
N ALA A 21 11.56 9.46 4.22
CA ALA A 21 11.04 10.31 5.29
C ALA A 21 11.57 11.75 5.17
N THR A 22 12.86 11.94 4.91
CA THR A 22 13.44 13.29 4.72
C THR A 22 12.92 13.96 3.44
N GLU A 23 12.64 13.20 2.37
CA GLU A 23 12.02 13.74 1.16
C GLU A 23 10.57 14.16 1.41
N TYR A 24 9.81 13.33 2.12
CA TYR A 24 8.44 13.63 2.53
C TYR A 24 8.38 14.92 3.34
N ILE A 25 9.22 15.04 4.39
CA ILE A 25 9.29 16.23 5.24
C ILE A 25 9.72 17.46 4.43
N SER A 26 10.70 17.33 3.54
CA SER A 26 11.14 18.46 2.74
C SER A 26 10.04 19.00 1.82
N LYS A 27 9.19 18.14 1.28
CA LYS A 27 8.01 18.54 0.49
C LYS A 27 6.96 19.24 1.36
N LEU A 28 6.69 18.72 2.55
CA LEU A 28 5.81 19.37 3.52
C LEU A 28 6.26 20.77 3.86
N LEU A 29 7.53 20.93 4.21
CA LEU A 29 8.08 22.23 4.63
C LEU A 29 8.11 23.25 3.49
N LYS A 30 8.27 22.81 2.24
CA LYS A 30 8.25 23.69 1.05
C LYS A 30 6.85 24.18 0.70
N SER A 31 5.82 23.48 1.13
CA SER A 31 4.45 23.92 0.91
C SER A 31 4.14 25.18 1.74
N GLU A 32 3.30 26.04 1.18
CA GLU A 32 2.72 27.16 1.91
C GLU A 32 1.52 26.73 2.76
N ASP A 33 0.93 25.58 2.42
CA ASP A 33 -0.17 24.96 3.15
C ASP A 33 0.37 24.04 4.25
N ASP A 34 0.16 24.40 5.50
CA ASP A 34 0.55 23.62 6.68
C ASP A 34 -0.23 22.28 6.76
N GLU A 35 -1.31 22.10 5.97
CA GLU A 35 -2.12 20.88 5.88
C GLU A 35 -1.84 20.06 4.61
N HIS A 36 -0.80 20.40 3.87
CA HIS A 36 -0.41 19.70 2.63
C HIS A 36 -0.24 18.17 2.79
N PHE A 37 0.05 17.67 4.00
CA PHE A 37 0.11 16.23 4.28
C PHE A 37 -1.18 15.48 3.93
N LYS A 38 -2.34 16.14 3.92
CA LYS A 38 -3.62 15.54 3.54
C LYS A 38 -3.68 15.16 2.06
N SER A 39 -2.97 15.90 1.22
CA SER A 39 -2.87 15.66 -0.23
C SER A 39 -1.65 14.83 -0.62
N MET A 40 -0.79 14.46 0.34
CA MET A 40 0.36 13.60 0.12
C MET A 40 0.04 12.15 0.45
N LEU A 41 0.45 11.25 -0.42
CA LEU A 41 0.31 9.81 -0.24
C LEU A 41 1.68 9.15 -0.21
N ALA A 42 1.95 8.35 0.83
CA ALA A 42 3.10 7.47 0.89
C ALA A 42 2.63 6.02 1.00
N LEU A 43 3.04 5.19 0.04
CA LEU A 43 2.64 3.79 -0.03
C LEU A 43 3.78 2.87 0.44
N THR A 44 3.41 1.87 1.21
CA THR A 44 4.29 0.78 1.66
C THR A 44 3.69 -0.57 1.31
N PHE A 45 4.50 -1.62 1.39
CA PHE A 45 4.02 -2.98 1.11
C PHE A 45 3.43 -3.66 2.36
N THR A 46 3.91 -3.34 3.56
CA THR A 46 3.45 -3.98 4.80
C THR A 46 2.95 -2.95 5.82
N ASN A 47 2.03 -3.37 6.68
CA ASN A 47 1.53 -2.55 7.79
C ASN A 47 2.66 -2.13 8.74
N LYS A 48 3.61 -3.03 9.01
CA LYS A 48 4.79 -2.73 9.82
C LYS A 48 5.60 -1.57 9.22
N ALA A 49 5.84 -1.60 7.91
CA ALA A 49 6.59 -0.56 7.21
C ALA A 49 5.84 0.80 7.21
N SER A 50 4.52 0.78 7.09
CA SER A 50 3.73 2.03 7.15
C SER A 50 3.77 2.67 8.54
N ILE A 51 3.65 1.87 9.60
CA ILE A 51 3.76 2.34 10.99
C ILE A 51 5.17 2.90 11.22
N GLU A 52 6.23 2.15 10.87
CA GLU A 52 7.61 2.60 11.04
C GLU A 52 7.87 3.92 10.28
N MET A 53 7.32 4.08 9.09
CA MET A 53 7.47 5.32 8.32
C MET A 53 6.72 6.49 8.96
N LYS A 54 5.49 6.28 9.45
CA LYS A 54 4.73 7.28 10.22
C LYS A 54 5.52 7.77 11.43
N ASP A 55 5.96 6.82 12.26
CA ASP A 55 6.72 7.13 13.47
C ASP A 55 7.99 7.92 13.15
N ARG A 56 8.70 7.52 12.12
CA ARG A 56 9.94 8.17 11.69
C ARG A 56 9.70 9.60 11.23
N ILE A 57 8.66 9.86 10.45
CA ILE A 57 8.28 11.22 10.03
C ILE A 57 7.94 12.08 11.25
N LEU A 58 7.15 11.55 12.19
CA LEU A 58 6.76 12.30 13.41
C LEU A 58 7.96 12.59 14.33
N ILE A 59 8.83 11.59 14.52
CA ILE A 59 10.07 11.78 15.29
C ILE A 59 10.94 12.84 14.64
N TYR A 60 11.13 12.82 13.33
CA TYR A 60 11.96 13.81 12.64
C TYR A 60 11.36 15.22 12.68
N LEU A 61 10.04 15.35 12.53
CA LEU A 61 9.36 16.64 12.71
C LEU A 61 9.51 17.15 14.15
N SER A 62 9.42 16.26 15.13
CA SER A 62 9.67 16.61 16.54
C SER A 62 11.12 17.02 16.79
N ASP A 63 12.06 16.29 16.21
CA ASP A 63 13.50 16.63 16.32
C ASP A 63 13.80 17.98 15.69
N LEU A 64 13.20 18.29 14.54
CA LEU A 64 13.33 19.59 13.88
C LEU A 64 12.68 20.73 14.71
N LYS A 65 11.50 20.48 15.28
CA LYS A 65 10.78 21.43 16.16
C LYS A 65 11.61 21.83 17.38
N TYR A 66 12.32 20.86 17.97
CA TYR A 66 13.08 21.07 19.21
C TYR A 66 14.60 21.15 19.00
N ASN A 67 15.05 21.17 17.74
CA ASN A 67 16.48 21.22 17.36
C ASN A 67 17.34 20.12 18.02
N ARG A 68 16.80 18.88 18.05
CA ARG A 68 17.46 17.75 18.72
C ARG A 68 18.40 16.95 17.82
N ASN A 69 18.27 17.07 16.50
CA ASN A 69 19.04 16.28 15.53
C ASN A 69 19.65 17.17 14.44
N ILE A 70 20.91 17.49 14.63
CA ILE A 70 21.68 18.36 13.72
C ILE A 70 21.78 17.76 12.32
N ILE A 71 21.94 16.42 12.21
CA ILE A 71 22.10 15.76 10.91
C ILE A 71 20.84 15.92 10.06
N ILE A 72 19.67 15.66 10.67
CA ILE A 72 18.40 15.82 9.97
C ILE A 72 18.18 17.28 9.57
N GLN A 73 18.51 18.19 10.46
CA GLN A 73 18.38 19.62 10.21
C GLN A 73 19.23 20.08 9.03
N GLU A 74 20.50 19.67 8.96
CA GLU A 74 21.36 19.99 7.83
C GLU A 74 20.84 19.43 6.50
N ILE A 75 20.34 18.18 6.52
CA ILE A 75 19.77 17.54 5.34
C ILE A 75 18.53 18.29 4.87
N ILE A 76 17.64 18.64 5.78
CA ILE A 76 16.41 19.37 5.47
C ILE A 76 16.74 20.79 4.99
N SER A 77 17.67 21.49 5.66
CA SER A 77 18.12 22.83 5.23
C SER A 77 18.67 22.78 3.80
N LYS A 78 19.53 21.81 3.47
CA LYS A 78 20.06 21.62 2.10
C LYS A 78 18.95 21.32 1.08
N LYS A 79 17.93 20.55 1.45
CA LYS A 79 16.81 20.19 0.55
C LYS A 79 15.83 21.35 0.37
N THR A 80 15.56 22.14 1.37
CA THR A 80 14.53 23.19 1.36
C THR A 80 15.09 24.58 1.06
N GLY A 81 16.33 24.85 1.42
CA GLY A 81 16.94 26.17 1.40
C GLY A 81 16.58 27.03 2.63
N PHE A 82 15.82 26.48 3.58
CA PHE A 82 15.38 27.22 4.78
C PHE A 82 16.46 27.25 5.84
N ASN A 83 16.48 28.35 6.62
CA ASN A 83 17.28 28.45 7.80
C ASN A 83 16.68 27.70 8.99
N GLN A 84 17.43 27.58 10.09
CA GLN A 84 17.02 26.82 11.26
C GLN A 84 15.68 27.29 11.86
N LEU A 85 15.49 28.59 11.99
CA LEU A 85 14.30 29.18 12.62
C LEU A 85 13.04 28.91 11.76
N GLU A 86 13.18 28.96 10.43
CA GLU A 86 12.10 28.64 9.50
C GLU A 86 11.70 27.17 9.59
N ILE A 87 12.69 26.27 9.64
CA ILE A 87 12.48 24.83 9.78
C ILE A 87 11.77 24.53 11.09
N GLU A 88 12.25 25.07 12.21
CA GLU A 88 11.66 24.89 13.54
C GLU A 88 10.20 25.35 13.56
N LYS A 89 9.92 26.55 13.09
CA LYS A 89 8.57 27.14 13.07
C LYS A 89 7.60 26.32 12.20
N LYS A 90 8.03 25.96 10.98
CA LYS A 90 7.20 25.18 10.05
C LYS A 90 6.99 23.75 10.58
N SER A 91 8.04 23.09 11.07
CA SER A 91 7.94 21.74 11.64
C SER A 91 7.00 21.67 12.83
N SER A 92 7.03 22.70 13.70
CA SER A 92 6.10 22.78 14.83
C SER A 92 4.65 22.82 14.34
N LYS A 93 4.32 23.71 13.42
CA LYS A 93 2.95 23.84 12.90
C LYS A 93 2.45 22.55 12.22
N ILE A 94 3.28 21.99 11.35
CA ILE A 94 2.94 20.78 10.60
C ILE A 94 2.75 19.60 11.55
N LEU A 95 3.64 19.41 12.53
CA LEU A 95 3.50 18.35 13.52
C LEU A 95 2.18 18.48 14.29
N ASP A 96 1.86 19.68 14.79
CA ASP A 96 0.63 19.92 15.54
C ASP A 96 -0.62 19.64 14.65
N LYS A 97 -0.58 20.04 13.37
CA LYS A 97 -1.66 19.76 12.41
C LYS A 97 -1.82 18.26 12.09
N ILE A 98 -0.72 17.53 11.91
CA ILE A 98 -0.76 16.07 11.70
C ILE A 98 -1.35 15.37 12.92
N LEU A 99 -0.92 15.72 14.13
CA LEU A 99 -1.42 15.11 15.36
C LEU A 99 -2.90 15.39 15.57
N TYR A 100 -3.38 16.58 15.21
CA TYR A 100 -4.79 16.92 15.28
C TYR A 100 -5.65 16.21 14.23
N ASN A 101 -5.12 15.99 13.02
CA ASN A 101 -5.81 15.36 11.89
C ASN A 101 -5.12 14.03 11.48
N TYR A 102 -4.80 13.19 12.44
CA TYR A 102 -3.98 11.99 12.23
C TYR A 102 -4.58 10.99 11.22
N SER A 103 -5.91 10.90 11.15
CA SER A 103 -6.62 10.05 10.18
C SER A 103 -6.32 10.41 8.73
N ASN A 104 -5.99 11.68 8.45
CA ASN A 104 -5.68 12.18 7.12
C ASN A 104 -4.17 12.12 6.78
N PHE A 105 -3.36 11.56 7.68
CA PHE A 105 -1.94 11.33 7.44
C PHE A 105 -1.73 10.04 6.64
N ASN A 106 -1.78 10.14 5.31
CA ASN A 106 -1.86 9.05 4.35
C ASN A 106 -0.51 8.37 4.10
N VAL A 107 0.04 7.73 5.12
CA VAL A 107 1.15 6.78 5.01
C VAL A 107 0.56 5.39 5.25
N ILE A 108 0.20 4.67 4.18
CA ILE A 108 -0.62 3.46 4.23
C ILE A 108 -0.04 2.37 3.33
N THR A 109 -0.57 1.15 3.43
CA THR A 109 -0.21 0.07 2.50
C THR A 109 -0.92 0.22 1.16
N ILE A 110 -0.38 -0.41 0.12
CA ILE A 110 -1.00 -0.48 -1.21
C ILE A 110 -2.41 -1.07 -1.10
N ASP A 111 -2.56 -2.15 -0.32
CA ASP A 111 -3.86 -2.82 -0.13
C ASP A 111 -4.88 -1.89 0.54
N SER A 112 -4.46 -1.17 1.60
CA SER A 112 -5.32 -0.18 2.27
C SER A 112 -5.74 0.95 1.31
N PHE A 113 -4.81 1.40 0.47
CA PHE A 113 -5.11 2.43 -0.54
C PHE A 113 -6.13 1.94 -1.57
N THR A 114 -5.91 0.74 -2.12
CA THR A 114 -6.83 0.12 -3.09
C THR A 114 -8.22 -0.07 -2.46
N ASN A 115 -8.28 -0.55 -1.23
CA ASN A 115 -9.54 -0.73 -0.52
C ASN A 115 -10.29 0.60 -0.29
N ASN A 116 -9.56 1.68 0.03
CA ASN A 116 -10.15 3.01 0.17
C ASN A 116 -10.74 3.52 -1.16
N ILE A 117 -10.08 3.27 -2.28
CA ILE A 117 -10.60 3.60 -3.61
C ILE A 117 -11.89 2.83 -3.88
N ILE A 118 -11.88 1.50 -3.67
CA ILE A 118 -13.06 0.65 -3.89
C ILE A 118 -14.25 1.17 -3.07
N LYS A 119 -14.04 1.45 -1.78
CA LYS A 119 -15.09 1.99 -0.91
C LYS A 119 -15.64 3.32 -1.42
N SER A 120 -14.77 4.24 -1.82
CA SER A 120 -15.20 5.55 -2.35
C SER A 120 -16.04 5.41 -3.62
N VAL A 121 -15.65 4.50 -4.52
CA VAL A 121 -16.40 4.26 -5.77
C VAL A 121 -17.74 3.58 -5.48
N SER A 122 -17.76 2.63 -4.54
CA SER A 122 -19.01 1.96 -4.13
C SER A 122 -20.01 2.93 -3.51
N GLU A 123 -19.54 3.85 -2.68
CA GLU A 123 -20.36 4.92 -2.10
C GLU A 123 -20.97 5.83 -3.19
N GLU A 124 -20.16 6.20 -4.21
CA GLU A 124 -20.65 7.02 -5.36
C GLU A 124 -21.70 6.29 -6.21
N LEU A 125 -21.57 4.96 -6.35
CA LEU A 125 -22.51 4.14 -7.11
C LEU A 125 -23.77 3.77 -6.32
N ASN A 126 -23.92 4.21 -5.07
CA ASN A 126 -24.97 3.79 -4.13
C ASN A 126 -25.04 2.26 -3.93
N ASP A 127 -23.93 1.57 -4.17
CA ASP A 127 -23.78 0.16 -3.91
C ASP A 127 -23.50 0.00 -2.42
N LYS A 128 -24.51 -0.45 -1.66
CA LYS A 128 -24.47 -0.56 -0.20
C LYS A 128 -23.89 -1.89 0.27
N ASP A 129 -23.39 -2.71 -0.63
CA ASP A 129 -22.78 -3.96 -0.25
C ASP A 129 -21.46 -3.69 0.48
N ASP A 130 -21.38 -4.12 1.72
CA ASP A 130 -20.14 -4.11 2.50
C ASP A 130 -19.16 -5.09 1.84
N TYR A 131 -18.22 -4.55 1.05
CA TYR A 131 -17.15 -5.37 0.47
C TYR A 131 -16.21 -5.81 1.57
N ASN A 132 -16.21 -7.09 1.86
CA ASN A 132 -15.20 -7.72 2.70
C ASN A 132 -14.07 -8.27 1.83
N ILE A 133 -12.84 -7.99 2.21
CA ILE A 133 -11.68 -8.62 1.59
C ILE A 133 -11.57 -10.01 2.20
N GLU A 134 -11.86 -11.03 1.39
CA GLU A 134 -11.61 -12.43 1.74
C GLU A 134 -10.15 -12.77 1.41
N LEU A 135 -9.40 -13.20 2.41
CA LEU A 135 -8.00 -13.61 2.26
C LEU A 135 -7.88 -15.10 1.97
N ASP A 136 -8.87 -15.87 2.36
CA ASP A 136 -8.98 -17.30 2.08
C ASP A 136 -10.05 -17.53 0.99
N ASN A 137 -9.58 -17.73 -0.23
CA ASN A 137 -10.44 -18.00 -1.38
C ASN A 137 -10.78 -19.49 -1.56
N SER A 138 -10.31 -20.36 -0.65
CA SER A 138 -10.50 -21.83 -0.78
C SER A 138 -11.97 -22.22 -0.90
N VAL A 139 -12.84 -21.60 -0.11
CA VAL A 139 -14.29 -21.86 -0.14
C VAL A 139 -14.91 -21.52 -1.51
N TYR A 140 -14.49 -20.37 -2.08
CA TYR A 140 -14.98 -19.93 -3.39
C TYR A 140 -14.43 -20.80 -4.53
N LEU A 141 -13.17 -21.24 -4.41
CA LEU A 141 -12.57 -22.18 -5.36
C LEU A 141 -13.28 -23.54 -5.29
N ASP A 142 -13.58 -24.04 -4.08
CA ASP A 142 -14.36 -25.26 -3.88
C ASP A 142 -15.73 -25.16 -4.57
N GLN A 143 -16.46 -24.08 -4.33
CA GLN A 143 -17.75 -23.84 -4.96
C GLN A 143 -17.66 -23.75 -6.48
N ALA A 144 -16.67 -23.02 -7.01
CA ALA A 144 -16.47 -22.88 -8.45
C ALA A 144 -16.15 -24.23 -9.11
N VAL A 145 -15.35 -25.08 -8.47
CA VAL A 145 -15.04 -26.43 -8.96
C VAL A 145 -16.27 -27.33 -8.89
N ASP A 146 -17.07 -27.25 -7.82
CA ASP A 146 -18.32 -28.01 -7.69
C ASP A 146 -19.35 -27.59 -8.74
N GLU A 147 -19.48 -26.28 -9.02
CA GLU A 147 -20.34 -25.79 -10.12
C GLU A 147 -19.85 -26.26 -11.49
N LEU A 148 -18.55 -26.21 -11.75
CA LEU A 148 -17.96 -26.69 -12.99
C LEU A 148 -18.26 -28.18 -13.21
N PHE A 149 -18.18 -29.01 -12.17
CA PHE A 149 -18.54 -30.44 -12.28
C PHE A 149 -20.04 -30.67 -12.43
N SER A 150 -20.88 -29.85 -11.80
CA SER A 150 -22.33 -29.95 -11.95
C SER A 150 -22.82 -29.58 -13.35
N ASP A 151 -22.11 -28.69 -14.02
CA ASP A 151 -22.43 -28.17 -15.34
C ASP A 151 -21.70 -28.91 -16.49
N ILE A 152 -20.86 -29.89 -16.17
CA ILE A 152 -20.02 -30.63 -17.13
C ILE A 152 -20.81 -31.30 -18.28
N ASP A 153 -22.05 -31.71 -18.00
CA ASP A 153 -22.90 -32.33 -19.00
C ASP A 153 -23.53 -31.34 -19.99
N LYS A 154 -23.40 -30.02 -19.70
CA LYS A 154 -23.90 -28.95 -20.58
C LYS A 154 -22.91 -28.56 -21.66
N GLU A 155 -21.60 -28.84 -21.47
CA GLU A 155 -20.53 -28.48 -22.38
C GLU A 155 -19.68 -29.69 -22.76
N GLU A 156 -20.03 -30.37 -23.89
CA GLU A 156 -19.35 -31.57 -24.36
C GLU A 156 -17.83 -31.40 -24.51
N LYS A 157 -17.37 -30.22 -24.99
CA LYS A 157 -15.92 -29.93 -25.15
C LYS A 157 -15.19 -29.85 -23.81
N LEU A 158 -15.82 -29.28 -22.79
CA LEU A 158 -15.25 -29.19 -21.45
C LEU A 158 -15.15 -30.59 -20.83
N LYS A 159 -16.20 -31.42 -20.99
CA LYS A 159 -16.21 -32.79 -20.55
C LYS A 159 -15.08 -33.61 -21.18
N GLU A 160 -14.93 -33.53 -22.50
CA GLU A 160 -13.84 -34.21 -23.22
C GLU A 160 -12.47 -33.82 -22.68
N LEU A 161 -12.24 -32.51 -22.48
CA LEU A 161 -10.97 -31.97 -21.98
C LEU A 161 -10.64 -32.45 -20.58
N LEU A 162 -11.62 -32.43 -19.65
CA LEU A 162 -11.41 -32.88 -18.28
C LEU A 162 -11.18 -34.40 -18.21
N VAL A 163 -11.87 -35.18 -19.03
CA VAL A 163 -11.65 -36.64 -19.16
C VAL A 163 -10.26 -36.94 -19.75
N GLU A 164 -9.81 -36.18 -20.75
CA GLU A 164 -8.48 -36.35 -21.32
C GLU A 164 -7.40 -36.01 -20.30
N PHE A 165 -7.59 -34.94 -19.54
CA PHE A 165 -6.66 -34.54 -18.46
C PHE A 165 -6.60 -35.59 -17.34
N ALA A 166 -7.73 -36.14 -16.90
CA ALA A 166 -7.77 -37.23 -15.93
C ALA A 166 -7.02 -38.47 -16.44
N LYS A 167 -7.22 -38.86 -17.71
CA LYS A 167 -6.51 -39.96 -18.34
C LYS A 167 -4.99 -39.67 -18.41
N PHE A 168 -4.61 -38.47 -18.75
CA PHE A 168 -3.20 -38.08 -18.77
C PHE A 168 -2.54 -38.20 -17.39
N LYS A 169 -3.24 -37.79 -16.31
CA LYS A 169 -2.73 -37.97 -14.94
C LYS A 169 -2.49 -39.44 -14.58
N LEU A 170 -3.41 -40.34 -15.02
CA LEU A 170 -3.22 -41.77 -14.82
C LEU A 170 -1.98 -42.30 -15.51
N THR A 171 -1.62 -41.80 -16.69
CA THR A 171 -0.34 -42.19 -17.36
C THR A 171 0.89 -41.79 -16.57
N LEU A 172 0.78 -40.77 -15.71
CA LEU A 172 1.84 -40.29 -14.82
C LEU A 172 1.80 -40.94 -13.42
N ASN A 173 1.00 -41.99 -13.24
CA ASN A 173 0.76 -42.64 -11.94
C ASN A 173 0.23 -41.68 -10.84
N LYS A 174 -0.51 -40.65 -11.24
CA LYS A 174 -1.18 -39.71 -10.32
C LYS A 174 -2.65 -40.09 -10.15
N SER A 175 -3.31 -39.55 -9.12
CA SER A 175 -4.75 -39.71 -8.93
C SER A 175 -5.54 -39.22 -10.14
N TRP A 176 -6.64 -39.91 -10.48
CA TRP A 176 -7.59 -39.47 -11.50
C TRP A 176 -8.43 -38.26 -11.05
N ASP A 177 -8.51 -38.03 -9.73
CA ASP A 177 -9.20 -36.89 -9.15
C ASP A 177 -8.46 -35.61 -9.51
N ILE A 178 -9.10 -34.78 -10.33
CA ILE A 178 -8.57 -33.53 -10.85
C ILE A 178 -9.04 -32.32 -10.04
N SER A 179 -9.93 -32.52 -9.04
CA SER A 179 -10.46 -31.41 -8.24
C SER A 179 -9.37 -30.61 -7.51
N TYR A 180 -8.32 -31.29 -7.06
CA TYR A 180 -7.18 -30.62 -6.43
C TYR A 180 -6.36 -29.79 -7.42
N ASP A 181 -6.16 -30.27 -8.65
CA ASP A 181 -5.39 -29.55 -9.67
C ASP A 181 -6.13 -28.32 -10.21
N LEU A 182 -7.46 -28.30 -10.09
CA LEU A 182 -8.27 -27.15 -10.49
C LEU A 182 -8.32 -26.05 -9.41
N LYS A 183 -7.87 -26.34 -8.19
CA LYS A 183 -7.84 -25.42 -7.06
C LYS A 183 -6.47 -24.76 -6.85
N ASP A 184 -5.41 -25.27 -7.49
CA ASP A 184 -4.05 -24.73 -7.47
C ASP A 184 -3.86 -23.65 -8.56
#